data_27e17f1155b06b626b0e436bf1b7e4bb
#
_entry.id   27e17f1155b06b626b0e436bf1b7e4bb
#
_cell.length_a   1.000
_cell.length_b   1.000
_cell.length_c   1.000
_cell.angle_alpha   90.00
_cell.angle_beta   90.00
_cell.angle_gamma   90.00
#
_symmetry.space_group_name_H-M   'P 1'
#
loop_
_entity.id
_entity.type
_entity.pdbx_description
1 polymer ?
#
loop_
_entity_poly.entity_id
_entity_poly.type
_entity_poly.pdbx_seq_one_letter_code
_entity_poly.pdbx_strand_id
1 'polypeptide(L)'
;MPASPLPPLDEQLCFSLYTANIAVNRAYKPMLDDMGITYPQYLVMSVLGEQDGSTIGMIADRLGLESSTITPPVKRLEQAGLLERRRSKTDERQVHVWLTDAGRALIAKSKCLGDTLIERSGMTPKEFQAFNHQVRTFVSDLEHKA
;
A
#
# COMPACT_ATOMS: atom_id res chain seq x y z
N MET A 1 7.81 5.65 -43.15
CA MET A 1 8.35 6.58 -42.14
C MET A 1 9.20 5.81 -41.15
N PRO A 2 10.42 6.22 -40.94
CA PRO A 2 11.18 5.61 -39.84
C PRO A 2 10.48 5.90 -38.50
N ALA A 3 10.42 4.88 -37.64
CA ALA A 3 9.88 5.05 -36.29
C ALA A 3 10.75 6.08 -35.55
N SER A 4 10.12 6.96 -34.78
CA SER A 4 10.87 7.84 -33.89
C SER A 4 11.70 7.00 -32.92
N PRO A 5 12.96 7.36 -32.66
CA PRO A 5 13.74 6.64 -31.68
C PRO A 5 13.05 6.69 -30.31
N LEU A 6 13.24 5.65 -29.52
CA LEU A 6 12.75 5.64 -28.15
C LEU A 6 13.36 6.82 -27.39
N PRO A 7 12.56 7.52 -26.55
CA PRO A 7 13.14 8.55 -25.71
C PRO A 7 14.15 7.96 -24.73
N PRO A 8 15.13 8.74 -24.27
CA PRO A 8 16.05 8.27 -23.22
C PRO A 8 15.30 7.81 -21.98
N LEU A 9 15.89 6.91 -21.20
CA LEU A 9 15.24 6.35 -20.01
C LEU A 9 14.71 7.44 -19.07
N ASP A 10 15.49 8.50 -18.87
CA ASP A 10 15.10 9.58 -17.94
C ASP A 10 13.87 10.37 -18.41
N GLU A 11 13.51 10.25 -19.68
CA GLU A 11 12.33 10.90 -20.25
C GLU A 11 11.12 9.94 -20.34
N GLN A 12 11.29 8.69 -19.93
CA GLN A 12 10.21 7.71 -19.93
C GLN A 12 9.48 7.70 -18.58
N LEU A 13 8.19 8.05 -18.59
CA LEU A 13 7.39 8.10 -17.35
C LEU A 13 7.36 6.76 -16.62
N CYS A 14 7.26 5.65 -17.36
CA CYS A 14 7.25 4.30 -16.76
C CYS A 14 8.50 4.04 -15.93
N PHE A 15 9.67 4.42 -16.46
CA PHE A 15 10.93 4.27 -15.75
C PHE A 15 11.00 5.18 -14.53
N SER A 16 10.51 6.42 -14.66
CA SER A 16 10.46 7.36 -13.52
C SER A 16 9.57 6.83 -12.39
N LEU A 17 8.42 6.26 -12.72
CA LEU A 17 7.54 5.65 -11.72
C LEU A 17 8.16 4.40 -11.08
N TYR A 18 8.85 3.60 -11.88
CA TYR A 18 9.57 2.43 -11.38
C TYR A 18 10.66 2.83 -10.37
N THR A 19 11.49 3.80 -10.73
CA THR A 19 12.54 4.28 -9.83
C THR A 19 11.98 5.01 -8.62
N ALA A 20 10.88 5.74 -8.76
CA ALA A 20 10.19 6.38 -7.65
C ALA A 20 9.72 5.34 -6.62
N ASN A 21 9.13 4.24 -7.10
CA ASN A 21 8.69 3.16 -6.20
C ASN A 21 9.87 2.54 -5.44
N ILE A 22 11.00 2.30 -6.11
CA ILE A 22 12.21 1.80 -5.46
C ILE A 22 12.70 2.78 -4.39
N ALA A 23 12.74 4.07 -4.72
CA ALA A 23 13.21 5.11 -3.80
C ALA A 23 12.31 5.22 -2.56
N VAL A 24 10.99 5.15 -2.73
CA VAL A 24 10.03 5.16 -1.62
C VAL A 24 10.26 3.95 -0.71
N ASN A 25 10.40 2.76 -1.28
CA ASN A 25 10.63 1.55 -0.51
C ASN A 25 11.95 1.59 0.28
N ARG A 26 12.99 2.15 -0.31
CA ARG A 26 14.28 2.36 0.38
C ARG A 26 14.15 3.34 1.55
N ALA A 27 13.38 4.41 1.36
CA ALA A 27 13.13 5.39 2.41
C ALA A 27 12.35 4.80 3.58
N TYR A 28 11.40 3.91 3.29
CA TYR A 28 10.56 3.27 4.31
C TYR A 28 11.25 2.11 5.05
N LYS A 29 12.25 1.49 4.41
CA LYS A 29 12.83 0.25 4.93
C LYS A 29 13.27 0.32 6.40
N PRO A 30 14.02 1.34 6.86
CA PRO A 30 14.42 1.40 8.27
C PRO A 30 13.23 1.42 9.23
N MET A 31 12.19 2.17 8.89
CA MET A 31 10.99 2.28 9.73
C MET A 31 10.18 1.00 9.72
N LEU A 32 10.04 0.36 8.54
CA LEU A 32 9.33 -0.91 8.44
C LEU A 32 10.09 -2.03 9.17
N ASP A 33 11.42 -2.03 9.11
CA ASP A 33 12.24 -2.98 9.86
C ASP A 33 12.04 -2.80 11.36
N ASP A 34 11.97 -1.57 11.85
CA ASP A 34 11.67 -1.27 13.26
C ASP A 34 10.28 -1.76 13.66
N MET A 35 9.31 -1.69 12.76
CA MET A 35 7.96 -2.18 12.98
C MET A 35 7.87 -3.71 12.82
N GLY A 36 8.88 -4.34 12.24
CA GLY A 36 8.91 -5.79 12.00
C GLY A 36 7.97 -6.26 10.90
N ILE A 37 7.61 -5.39 9.96
CA ILE A 37 6.69 -5.71 8.86
C ILE A 37 7.28 -5.30 7.52
N THR A 38 6.72 -5.88 6.44
CA THR A 38 7.02 -5.50 5.06
C THR A 38 6.06 -4.41 4.59
N TYR A 39 6.37 -3.76 3.46
CA TYR A 39 5.46 -2.77 2.88
C TYR A 39 4.10 -3.37 2.48
N PRO A 40 4.02 -4.54 1.81
CA PRO A 40 2.71 -5.16 1.56
C PRO A 40 1.91 -5.45 2.83
N GLN A 41 2.57 -5.87 3.92
CA GLN A 41 1.91 -6.04 5.21
C GLN A 41 1.39 -4.70 5.76
N TYR A 42 2.18 -3.65 5.63
CA TYR A 42 1.77 -2.29 6.00
C TYR A 42 0.51 -1.87 5.22
N LEU A 43 0.45 -2.15 3.92
CA LEU A 43 -0.72 -1.82 3.11
C LEU A 43 -1.98 -2.55 3.59
N VAL A 44 -1.86 -3.84 3.90
CA VAL A 44 -2.97 -4.62 4.45
C VAL A 44 -3.47 -3.99 5.75
N MET A 45 -2.56 -3.66 6.65
CA MET A 45 -2.92 -3.03 7.93
C MET A 45 -3.54 -1.66 7.73
N SER A 46 -3.08 -0.91 6.73
CA SER A 46 -3.64 0.40 6.40
C SER A 46 -5.10 0.31 5.94
N VAL A 47 -5.42 -0.70 5.12
CA VAL A 47 -6.81 -0.96 4.70
C VAL A 47 -7.68 -1.25 5.92
N LEU A 48 -7.19 -2.08 6.84
CA LEU A 48 -7.92 -2.42 8.06
C LEU A 48 -8.02 -1.22 9.01
N GLY A 49 -7.08 -0.30 8.97
CA GLY A 49 -7.18 0.97 9.68
C GLY A 49 -8.30 1.85 9.15
N GLU A 50 -8.59 1.78 7.85
CA GLU A 50 -9.72 2.49 7.24
C GLU A 50 -11.04 1.75 7.49
N GLN A 51 -11.04 0.43 7.35
CA GLN A 51 -12.23 -0.41 7.48
C GLN A 51 -11.86 -1.75 8.10
N ASP A 52 -11.86 -1.79 9.43
CA ASP A 52 -11.60 -3.02 10.18
C ASP A 52 -12.69 -4.06 9.89
N GLY A 53 -12.34 -5.33 9.95
CA GLY A 53 -13.29 -6.39 9.65
C GLY A 53 -13.53 -6.63 8.15
N SER A 54 -12.65 -6.15 7.30
CA SER A 54 -12.72 -6.42 5.86
C SER A 54 -12.40 -7.88 5.54
N THR A 55 -13.02 -8.42 4.48
CA THR A 55 -12.65 -9.73 3.95
C THR A 55 -11.35 -9.64 3.13
N ILE A 56 -10.73 -10.79 2.85
CA ILE A 56 -9.55 -10.84 1.95
C ILE A 56 -9.87 -10.18 0.59
N GLY A 57 -11.05 -10.48 0.03
CA GLY A 57 -11.47 -9.88 -1.24
C GLY A 57 -11.60 -8.36 -1.17
N MET A 58 -12.16 -7.84 -0.08
CA MET A 58 -12.28 -6.38 0.12
C MET A 58 -10.91 -5.71 0.25
N ILE A 59 -9.98 -6.34 0.96
CA ILE A 59 -8.61 -5.83 1.07
C ILE A 59 -7.93 -5.81 -0.29
N ALA A 60 -8.04 -6.90 -1.03
CA ALA A 60 -7.46 -7.02 -2.38
C ALA A 60 -8.03 -5.95 -3.32
N ASP A 61 -9.34 -5.78 -3.35
CA ASP A 61 -10.01 -4.78 -4.17
C ASP A 61 -9.54 -3.36 -3.83
N ARG A 62 -9.45 -3.05 -2.55
CA ARG A 62 -9.00 -1.73 -2.09
C ARG A 62 -7.58 -1.41 -2.55
N LEU A 63 -6.71 -2.43 -2.59
CA LEU A 63 -5.31 -2.29 -2.99
C LEU A 63 -5.09 -2.46 -4.49
N GLY A 64 -6.10 -2.89 -5.24
CA GLY A 64 -5.97 -3.18 -6.67
C GLY A 64 -5.12 -4.42 -6.94
N LEU A 65 -5.17 -5.41 -6.05
CA LEU A 65 -4.37 -6.64 -6.11
C LEU A 65 -5.29 -7.86 -6.13
N GLU A 66 -4.71 -9.00 -6.50
CA GLU A 66 -5.41 -10.28 -6.44
C GLU A 66 -5.47 -10.82 -5.01
N SER A 67 -6.54 -11.54 -4.67
CA SER A 67 -6.70 -12.17 -3.36
C SER A 67 -5.55 -13.11 -3.02
N SER A 68 -5.00 -13.82 -4.02
CA SER A 68 -3.84 -14.71 -3.85
C SER A 68 -2.58 -13.96 -3.42
N THR A 69 -2.47 -12.68 -3.77
CA THR A 69 -1.35 -11.82 -3.35
C THR A 69 -1.51 -11.35 -1.90
N ILE A 70 -2.75 -11.19 -1.45
CA ILE A 70 -3.08 -10.68 -0.11
C ILE A 70 -3.02 -11.78 0.96
N THR A 71 -3.36 -13.01 0.61
CA THR A 71 -3.44 -14.11 1.57
C THR A 71 -2.12 -14.35 2.33
N PRO A 72 -0.93 -14.39 1.68
CA PRO A 72 0.33 -14.60 2.42
C PRO A 72 0.65 -13.50 3.45
N PRO A 73 0.59 -12.19 3.12
CA PRO A 73 0.82 -11.16 4.12
C PRO A 73 -0.18 -11.19 5.27
N VAL A 74 -1.46 -11.50 5.02
CA VAL A 74 -2.46 -11.65 6.08
C VAL A 74 -2.09 -12.79 7.02
N LYS A 75 -1.70 -13.94 6.49
CA LYS A 75 -1.26 -15.10 7.29
C LYS A 75 -0.07 -14.75 8.19
N ARG A 76 0.92 -14.06 7.62
CA ARG A 76 2.12 -13.67 8.38
C ARG A 76 1.79 -12.69 9.50
N LEU A 77 0.90 -11.74 9.23
CA LEU A 77 0.45 -10.78 10.25
C LEU A 77 -0.36 -11.46 11.34
N GLU A 78 -1.18 -12.44 10.98
CA GLU A 78 -1.92 -13.25 11.96
C GLU A 78 -0.95 -14.04 12.86
N GLN A 79 0.07 -14.68 12.26
CA GLN A 79 1.09 -15.42 13.01
C GLN A 79 1.89 -14.51 13.95
N ALA A 80 2.08 -13.25 13.56
CA ALA A 80 2.76 -12.25 14.38
C ALA A 80 1.88 -11.65 15.47
N GLY A 81 0.60 -12.04 15.53
CA GLY A 81 -0.33 -11.54 16.53
C GLY A 81 -0.88 -10.15 16.25
N LEU A 82 -0.75 -9.66 15.02
CA LEU A 82 -1.19 -8.31 14.62
C LEU A 82 -2.59 -8.30 14.01
N LEU A 83 -3.03 -9.43 13.48
CA LEU A 83 -4.36 -9.63 12.91
C LEU A 83 -4.99 -10.89 13.48
N GLU A 84 -6.32 -10.95 13.42
CA GLU A 84 -7.07 -12.19 13.67
C GLU A 84 -8.13 -12.36 12.60
N ARG A 85 -8.41 -13.60 12.24
CA ARG A 85 -9.47 -13.94 11.30
C ARG A 85 -10.64 -14.50 12.07
N ARG A 86 -11.84 -14.03 11.73
CA ARG A 86 -13.10 -14.52 12.34
C ARG A 86 -14.07 -14.88 11.22
N ARG A 87 -14.67 -16.07 11.32
CA ARG A 87 -15.75 -16.42 10.41
C ARG A 87 -16.97 -15.59 10.72
N SER A 88 -17.70 -15.19 9.67
CA SER A 88 -18.97 -14.50 9.83
C SER A 88 -19.99 -15.41 10.53
N LYS A 89 -20.73 -14.84 11.47
CA LYS A 89 -21.84 -15.57 12.15
C LYS A 89 -23.04 -15.75 11.23
N THR A 90 -23.17 -14.93 10.19
CA THR A 90 -24.30 -14.94 9.26
C THR A 90 -24.01 -15.73 7.98
N ASP A 91 -22.72 -15.84 7.59
CA ASP A 91 -22.30 -16.62 6.43
C ASP A 91 -20.92 -17.24 6.70
N GLU A 92 -20.90 -18.55 6.97
CA GLU A 92 -19.68 -19.30 7.31
C GLU A 92 -18.64 -19.32 6.19
N ARG A 93 -19.01 -18.94 4.94
CA ARG A 93 -18.08 -18.86 3.82
C ARG A 93 -17.24 -17.58 3.86
N GLN A 94 -17.69 -16.57 4.60
CA GLN A 94 -16.99 -15.29 4.71
C GLN A 94 -16.10 -15.29 5.95
N VAL A 95 -14.84 -14.93 5.73
CA VAL A 95 -13.85 -14.73 6.79
C VAL A 95 -13.49 -13.26 6.80
N HIS A 96 -13.68 -12.61 7.93
CA HIS A 96 -13.33 -11.22 8.14
C HIS A 96 -12.01 -11.13 8.89
N VAL A 97 -11.23 -10.12 8.54
CA VAL A 97 -9.91 -9.87 9.11
C VAL A 97 -9.98 -8.64 10.00
N TRP A 98 -9.50 -8.78 11.23
CA TRP A 98 -9.56 -7.73 12.24
C TRP A 98 -8.16 -7.41 12.76
N LEU A 99 -7.91 -6.14 13.05
CA LEU A 99 -6.71 -5.74 13.77
C LEU A 99 -6.81 -6.18 15.23
N THR A 100 -5.74 -6.73 15.78
CA THR A 100 -5.61 -6.92 17.23
C THR A 100 -5.24 -5.60 17.90
N ASP A 101 -5.25 -5.54 19.22
CA ASP A 101 -4.78 -4.35 19.95
C ASP A 101 -3.31 -4.04 19.60
N ALA A 102 -2.47 -5.08 19.47
CA ALA A 102 -1.09 -4.92 19.03
C ALA A 102 -1.02 -4.38 17.60
N GLY A 103 -1.90 -4.84 16.71
CA GLY A 103 -1.99 -4.35 15.33
C GLY A 103 -2.39 -2.88 15.29
N ARG A 104 -3.38 -2.47 16.06
CA ARG A 104 -3.81 -1.07 16.15
C ARG A 104 -2.69 -0.16 16.69
N ALA A 105 -1.97 -0.62 17.70
CA ALA A 105 -0.84 0.13 18.24
C ALA A 105 0.27 0.29 17.21
N LEU A 106 0.54 -0.76 16.41
CA LEU A 106 1.57 -0.71 15.38
C LEU A 106 1.21 0.25 14.25
N ILE A 107 -0.03 0.19 13.76
CA ILE A 107 -0.46 1.07 12.66
C ILE A 107 -0.47 2.54 13.09
N ALA A 108 -0.72 2.82 14.36
CA ALA A 108 -0.64 4.18 14.88
C ALA A 108 0.78 4.76 14.78
N LYS A 109 1.81 3.92 14.88
CA LYS A 109 3.22 4.34 14.73
C LYS A 109 3.57 4.62 13.26
N SER A 110 2.79 4.15 12.31
CA SER A 110 3.09 4.25 10.88
C SER A 110 2.89 5.65 10.29
N LYS A 111 2.31 6.58 11.05
CA LYS A 111 2.16 7.98 10.61
C LYS A 111 3.48 8.60 10.20
N CYS A 112 4.59 8.18 10.80
CA CYS A 112 5.92 8.69 10.47
C CYS A 112 6.38 8.34 9.06
N LEU A 113 5.80 7.32 8.41
CA LEU A 113 6.17 6.95 7.03
C LEU A 113 5.87 8.07 6.05
N GLY A 114 4.63 8.56 6.05
CA GLY A 114 4.24 9.67 5.17
C GLY A 114 4.98 10.96 5.48
N ASP A 115 5.14 11.26 6.77
CA ASP A 115 5.86 12.46 7.22
C ASP A 115 7.32 12.43 6.73
N THR A 116 7.96 11.26 6.78
CA THR A 116 9.34 11.09 6.31
C THR A 116 9.45 11.35 4.81
N LEU A 117 8.49 10.89 4.00
CA LEU A 117 8.50 11.17 2.56
C LEU A 117 8.37 12.67 2.27
N ILE A 118 7.46 13.34 2.96
CA ILE A 118 7.28 14.79 2.79
C ILE A 118 8.58 15.51 3.14
N GLU A 119 9.16 15.20 4.28
CA GLU A 119 10.41 15.82 4.75
C GLU A 119 11.56 15.58 3.76
N ARG A 120 11.76 14.33 3.36
CA ARG A 120 12.88 13.96 2.47
C ARG A 120 12.69 14.45 1.04
N SER A 121 11.46 14.62 0.59
CA SER A 121 11.17 15.13 -0.75
C SER A 121 11.43 16.63 -0.90
N GLY A 122 11.49 17.36 0.20
CA GLY A 122 11.58 18.83 0.19
C GLY A 122 10.30 19.53 -0.24
N MET A 123 9.22 18.77 -0.44
CA MET A 123 7.92 19.34 -0.80
C MET A 123 7.19 19.85 0.44
N THR A 124 6.37 20.88 0.25
CA THR A 124 5.38 21.24 1.27
C THR A 124 4.29 20.16 1.32
N PRO A 125 3.57 20.02 2.45
CA PRO A 125 2.44 19.08 2.52
C PRO A 125 1.42 19.28 1.39
N LYS A 126 1.16 20.53 1.01
CA LYS A 126 0.22 20.87 -0.08
C LYS A 126 0.74 20.39 -1.43
N GLU A 127 2.02 20.63 -1.72
CA GLU A 127 2.65 20.15 -2.95
C GLU A 127 2.65 18.62 -3.02
N PHE A 128 2.93 17.97 -1.91
CA PHE A 128 2.92 16.51 -1.81
C PHE A 128 1.54 15.94 -2.10
N GLN A 129 0.49 16.53 -1.51
CA GLN A 129 -0.90 16.13 -1.77
C GLN A 129 -1.29 16.32 -3.22
N ALA A 130 -0.89 17.43 -3.83
CA ALA A 130 -1.16 17.70 -5.25
C ALA A 130 -0.48 16.66 -6.15
N PHE A 131 0.77 16.32 -5.85
CA PHE A 131 1.50 15.30 -6.58
C PHE A 131 0.83 13.92 -6.44
N ASN A 132 0.46 13.54 -5.23
CA ASN A 132 -0.27 12.28 -4.99
C ASN A 132 -1.58 12.25 -5.79
N HIS A 133 -2.30 13.35 -5.82
CA HIS A 133 -3.55 13.45 -6.58
C HIS A 133 -3.31 13.25 -8.07
N GLN A 134 -2.26 13.84 -8.64
CA GLN A 134 -1.89 13.65 -10.05
C GLN A 134 -1.59 12.18 -10.36
N VAL A 135 -0.83 11.52 -9.49
CA VAL A 135 -0.52 10.08 -9.66
C VAL A 135 -1.80 9.24 -9.58
N ARG A 136 -2.68 9.52 -8.62
CA ARG A 136 -3.94 8.80 -8.48
C ARG A 136 -4.85 8.99 -9.70
N THR A 137 -4.93 10.20 -10.23
CA THR A 137 -5.70 10.48 -11.45
C THR A 137 -5.13 9.71 -12.63
N PHE A 138 -3.81 9.69 -12.77
CA PHE A 138 -3.13 8.93 -13.83
C PHE A 138 -3.48 7.44 -13.75
N VAL A 139 -3.41 6.84 -12.57
CA VAL A 139 -3.77 5.43 -12.35
C VAL A 139 -5.23 5.17 -12.73
N SER A 140 -6.13 6.02 -12.25
CA SER A 140 -7.57 5.91 -12.53
C SER A 140 -7.87 6.00 -14.03
N ASP A 141 -7.23 6.93 -14.73
CA ASP A 141 -7.42 7.09 -16.16
C ASP A 141 -6.93 5.87 -16.95
N LEU A 142 -5.80 5.29 -16.54
CA LEU A 142 -5.29 4.07 -17.17
C LEU A 142 -6.24 2.89 -16.98
N GLU A 143 -6.80 2.74 -15.80
CA GLU A 143 -7.71 1.63 -15.48
C GLU A 143 -9.05 1.74 -16.17
N HIS A 144 -9.58 2.97 -16.35
CA HIS A 144 -10.92 3.19 -16.91
C HIS A 144 -10.93 3.26 -18.43
N LYS A 145 -9.80 3.56 -19.07
CA LYS A 145 -9.69 3.72 -20.53
C LYS A 145 -9.04 2.51 -21.22
N ALA A 146 -8.71 1.49 -20.46
CA ALA A 146 -8.11 0.28 -21.01
C ALA A 146 -9.13 -0.59 -21.74
#